data_df410db3f799f67a3f5b468bf46ab110
#
_entry.id   df410db3f799f67a3f5b468bf46ab110
#
_cell.length_a   1.000
_cell.length_b   1.000
_cell.length_c   1.000
_cell.angle_alpha   90.00
_cell.angle_beta   90.00
_cell.angle_gamma   90.00
#
_symmetry.space_group_name_H-M   'P 1'
#
loop_
_entity.id
_entity.type
_entity.pdbx_description
1 polymer ?
#
loop_
_entity_poly.entity_id
_entity_poly.type
_entity_poly.pdbx_seq_one_letter_code
_entity_poly.pdbx_strand_id
1 'polypeptide(L)'
;MSLVLPSLNGKSYLMNIMDAPGHVNFSDESSAALRLSDGAVICVDVAEGVLMQTERLLRQAASAGVPICVVLTKMDRLMIELKLPPTDAYHKLCSILGEMNTILEECNYPKRLSPTNGNVRVFLLSNER
;
A
#
# COMPACT_ATOMS: atom_id res chain seq x y z
N MET A 1 -7.22 -16.92 -0.61
CA MET A 1 -5.96 -17.70 -0.59
C MET A 1 -5.44 -17.73 0.83
N SER A 2 -4.97 -18.89 1.31
CA SER A 2 -4.48 -19.03 2.70
C SER A 2 -3.03 -19.47 2.69
N LEU A 3 -2.21 -18.84 3.53
CA LEU A 3 -0.79 -19.12 3.69
C LEU A 3 -0.49 -19.38 5.17
N VAL A 4 0.40 -20.34 5.43
CA VAL A 4 0.93 -20.58 6.78
C VAL A 4 2.33 -19.99 6.83
N LEU A 5 2.54 -19.01 7.69
CA LEU A 5 3.82 -18.34 7.87
C LEU A 5 4.41 -18.68 9.25
N PRO A 6 5.61 -19.28 9.30
CA PRO A 6 6.32 -19.46 10.55
C PRO A 6 6.85 -18.12 11.06
N SER A 7 6.63 -17.84 12.35
CA SER A 7 7.21 -16.68 13.01
C SER A 7 8.55 -17.03 13.65
N LEU A 8 9.40 -16.02 13.83
CA LEU A 8 10.67 -16.12 14.56
C LEU A 8 10.49 -16.62 16.01
N ASN A 9 9.29 -16.51 16.56
CA ASN A 9 8.94 -16.94 17.92
C ASN A 9 8.51 -18.43 17.99
N GLY A 10 8.71 -19.21 16.94
CA GLY A 10 8.32 -20.63 16.88
C GLY A 10 6.81 -20.89 16.73
N LYS A 11 6.00 -19.85 16.59
CA LYS A 11 4.56 -19.96 16.31
C LYS A 11 4.30 -19.87 14.81
N SER A 12 3.30 -20.60 14.32
CA SER A 12 2.82 -20.49 12.94
C SER A 12 1.52 -19.68 12.91
N TYR A 13 1.42 -18.77 11.95
CA TYR A 13 0.24 -17.96 11.73
C TYR A 13 -0.42 -18.36 10.40
N LEU A 14 -1.73 -18.55 10.44
CA LEU A 14 -2.54 -18.70 9.24
C LEU A 14 -2.93 -17.32 8.73
N MET A 15 -2.46 -16.96 7.55
CA MET A 15 -2.80 -15.71 6.88
C MET A 15 -3.80 -15.98 5.77
N ASN A 16 -4.99 -15.40 5.84
CA ASN A 16 -6.01 -15.43 4.81
C ASN A 16 -5.90 -14.16 3.98
N ILE A 17 -5.58 -14.29 2.70
CA ILE A 17 -5.47 -13.16 1.77
C ILE A 17 -6.76 -13.11 0.95
N MET A 18 -7.42 -11.94 1.01
CA MET A 18 -8.54 -11.58 0.16
C MET A 18 -8.06 -10.62 -0.92
N ASP A 19 -8.31 -10.94 -2.17
CA ASP A 19 -8.07 -10.03 -3.29
C ASP A 19 -9.31 -9.17 -3.48
N ALA A 20 -9.10 -7.85 -3.50
CA ALA A 20 -10.18 -6.88 -3.69
C ALA A 20 -9.95 -6.11 -5.00
N PRO A 21 -10.99 -5.92 -5.81
CA PRO A 21 -10.88 -5.20 -7.07
C PRO A 21 -10.50 -3.74 -6.83
N GLY A 22 -9.57 -3.22 -7.64
CA GLY A 22 -9.13 -1.82 -7.59
C GLY A 22 -10.00 -0.85 -8.39
N HIS A 23 -10.97 -1.34 -9.16
CA HIS A 23 -11.78 -0.49 -10.04
C HIS A 23 -12.92 0.22 -9.30
N VAL A 24 -13.19 1.47 -9.68
CA VAL A 24 -14.21 2.35 -9.02
C VAL A 24 -15.59 1.70 -8.93
N ASN A 25 -15.99 0.93 -9.95
CA ASN A 25 -17.31 0.28 -9.98
C ASN A 25 -17.49 -0.79 -8.90
N PHE A 26 -16.41 -1.29 -8.30
CA PHE A 26 -16.41 -2.33 -7.28
C PHE A 26 -16.00 -1.80 -5.90
N SER A 27 -16.21 -0.51 -5.65
CA SER A 27 -15.85 0.15 -4.38
C SER A 27 -16.54 -0.47 -3.16
N ASP A 28 -17.74 -1.02 -3.34
CA ASP A 28 -18.51 -1.65 -2.27
C ASP A 28 -17.90 -2.97 -1.83
N GLU A 29 -17.36 -3.76 -2.79
CA GLU A 29 -16.63 -5.00 -2.50
C GLU A 29 -15.34 -4.69 -1.73
N SER A 30 -14.60 -3.67 -2.13
CA SER A 30 -13.39 -3.23 -1.42
C SER A 30 -13.70 -2.74 -0.01
N SER A 31 -14.82 -2.03 0.17
CA SER A 31 -15.29 -1.59 1.49
C SER A 31 -15.70 -2.75 2.38
N ALA A 32 -16.36 -3.76 1.84
CA ALA A 32 -16.73 -4.98 2.57
C ALA A 32 -15.48 -5.77 2.98
N ALA A 33 -14.51 -5.93 2.07
CA ALA A 33 -13.24 -6.59 2.36
C ALA A 33 -12.46 -5.90 3.49
N LEU A 34 -12.39 -4.57 3.50
CA LEU A 34 -11.76 -3.79 4.56
C LEU A 34 -12.39 -4.00 5.93
N ARG A 35 -13.72 -4.16 6.00
CA ARG A 35 -14.42 -4.40 7.27
C ARG A 35 -14.20 -5.81 7.84
N LEU A 36 -13.86 -6.75 6.99
CA LEU A 36 -13.60 -8.16 7.35
C LEU A 36 -12.13 -8.45 7.61
N SER A 37 -11.22 -7.54 7.25
CA SER A 37 -9.78 -7.75 7.32
C SER A 37 -9.15 -7.17 8.56
N ASP A 38 -8.11 -7.83 9.07
CA ASP A 38 -7.28 -7.37 10.18
C ASP A 38 -6.16 -6.41 9.72
N GLY A 39 -5.95 -6.27 8.42
CA GLY A 39 -4.94 -5.42 7.80
C GLY A 39 -5.19 -5.24 6.31
N ALA A 40 -4.74 -4.14 5.75
CA ALA A 40 -4.85 -3.83 4.32
C ALA A 40 -3.48 -3.65 3.67
N VAL A 41 -3.30 -4.26 2.51
CA VAL A 41 -2.14 -4.02 1.63
C VAL A 41 -2.64 -3.22 0.42
N ILE A 42 -2.15 -2.00 0.28
CA ILE A 42 -2.51 -1.10 -0.83
C ILE A 42 -1.36 -1.10 -1.84
N CYS A 43 -1.65 -1.62 -3.03
CA CYS A 43 -0.70 -1.66 -4.13
C CYS A 43 -0.81 -0.40 -4.99
N VAL A 44 0.30 0.29 -5.21
CA VAL A 44 0.36 1.54 -5.98
C VAL A 44 1.35 1.38 -7.12
N ASP A 45 0.90 1.69 -8.34
CA ASP A 45 1.76 1.75 -9.52
C ASP A 45 2.63 3.02 -9.45
N VAL A 46 3.95 2.85 -9.46
CA VAL A 46 4.90 3.97 -9.35
C VAL A 46 4.88 4.91 -10.56
N ALA A 47 4.47 4.41 -11.72
CA ALA A 47 4.37 5.25 -12.92
C ALA A 47 3.18 6.21 -12.83
N GLU A 48 2.04 5.72 -12.34
CA GLU A 48 0.79 6.48 -12.21
C GLU A 48 0.76 7.33 -10.93
N GLY A 49 1.34 6.83 -9.84
CA GLY A 49 1.34 7.51 -8.54
C GLY A 49 0.02 7.36 -7.78
N VAL A 50 -0.29 8.33 -6.92
CA VAL A 50 -1.52 8.32 -6.11
C VAL A 50 -2.68 8.81 -6.95
N LEU A 51 -3.53 7.89 -7.37
CA LEU A 51 -4.77 8.20 -8.07
C LEU A 51 -5.91 8.47 -7.07
N MET A 52 -6.96 9.15 -7.53
CA MET A 52 -8.17 9.43 -6.74
C MET A 52 -8.74 8.16 -6.07
N GLN A 53 -8.67 7.03 -6.75
CA GLN A 53 -9.14 5.75 -6.20
C GLN A 53 -8.22 5.27 -5.06
N THR A 54 -6.92 5.42 -5.21
CA THR A 54 -5.94 5.08 -4.17
C THR A 54 -6.15 5.95 -2.93
N GLU A 55 -6.35 7.25 -3.12
CA GLU A 55 -6.69 8.18 -2.03
C GLU A 55 -7.97 7.76 -1.31
N ARG A 56 -9.03 7.44 -2.06
CA ARG A 56 -10.29 6.97 -1.48
C ARG A 56 -10.11 5.71 -0.63
N LEU A 57 -9.36 4.72 -1.12
CA LEU A 57 -9.07 3.49 -0.38
C LEU A 57 -8.25 3.75 0.88
N LEU A 58 -7.25 4.66 0.81
CA LEU A 58 -6.48 5.08 1.98
C LEU A 58 -7.38 5.71 3.05
N ARG A 59 -8.26 6.64 2.66
CA ARG A 59 -9.23 7.28 3.56
C ARG A 59 -10.21 6.26 4.17
N GLN A 60 -10.70 5.31 3.39
CA GLN A 60 -11.57 4.25 3.89
C GLN A 60 -10.86 3.33 4.89
N ALA A 61 -9.64 2.89 4.59
CA ALA A 61 -8.85 2.05 5.48
C ALA A 61 -8.49 2.78 6.78
N ALA A 62 -8.13 4.06 6.69
CA ALA A 62 -7.88 4.92 7.83
C ALA A 62 -9.12 5.08 8.72
N SER A 63 -10.29 5.33 8.11
CA SER A 63 -11.59 5.44 8.79
C SER A 63 -12.00 4.15 9.48
N ALA A 64 -11.69 3.01 8.88
CA ALA A 64 -11.94 1.70 9.46
C ALA A 64 -10.96 1.33 10.58
N GLY A 65 -9.89 2.11 10.78
CA GLY A 65 -8.84 1.86 11.78
C GLY A 65 -7.99 0.63 11.48
N VAL A 66 -8.00 0.14 10.25
CA VAL A 66 -7.28 -1.06 9.82
C VAL A 66 -5.80 -0.73 9.59
N PRO A 67 -4.84 -1.54 10.10
CA PRO A 67 -3.43 -1.37 9.79
C PRO A 67 -3.17 -1.39 8.29
N ILE A 68 -2.45 -0.36 7.79
CA ILE A 68 -2.17 -0.18 6.37
C ILE A 68 -0.70 -0.49 6.09
N CYS A 69 -0.49 -1.29 5.05
CA CYS A 69 0.80 -1.52 4.42
C CYS A 69 0.71 -1.07 2.95
N VAL A 70 1.69 -0.31 2.48
CA VAL A 70 1.74 0.12 1.08
C VAL A 70 2.83 -0.64 0.34
N VAL A 71 2.50 -1.11 -0.84
CA VAL A 71 3.42 -1.78 -1.75
C VAL A 71 3.50 -0.97 -3.04
N LEU A 72 4.69 -0.46 -3.34
CA LEU A 72 4.97 0.18 -4.61
C LEU A 72 5.32 -0.88 -5.65
N THR A 73 4.54 -0.93 -6.72
CA THR A 73 4.63 -1.96 -7.77
C THR A 73 5.10 -1.36 -9.09
N LYS A 74 5.53 -2.23 -10.01
CA LYS A 74 5.94 -1.87 -11.38
C LYS A 74 7.09 -0.86 -11.42
N MET A 75 8.09 -1.04 -10.57
CA MET A 75 9.30 -0.21 -10.53
C MET A 75 10.05 -0.16 -11.85
N ASP A 76 9.98 -1.24 -12.63
CA ASP A 76 10.51 -1.37 -13.97
C ASP A 76 9.99 -0.29 -14.93
N ARG A 77 8.73 0.15 -14.78
CA ARG A 77 8.13 1.20 -15.61
C ARG A 77 8.83 2.56 -15.48
N LEU A 78 9.44 2.87 -14.34
CA LEU A 78 10.20 4.10 -14.16
C LEU A 78 11.42 4.16 -15.10
N MET A 79 12.06 3.01 -15.32
CA MET A 79 13.24 2.91 -16.18
C MET A 79 12.87 2.69 -17.64
N ILE A 80 11.92 1.80 -17.92
CA ILE A 80 11.59 1.35 -19.27
C ILE A 80 10.68 2.35 -19.99
N GLU A 81 9.59 2.78 -19.33
CA GLU A 81 8.59 3.67 -19.94
C GLU A 81 8.94 5.15 -19.77
N LEU A 82 9.24 5.56 -18.54
CA LEU A 82 9.51 6.96 -18.22
C LEU A 82 10.95 7.36 -18.45
N LYS A 83 11.87 6.38 -18.61
CA LYS A 83 13.30 6.60 -18.84
C LYS A 83 13.94 7.62 -17.87
N LEU A 84 13.47 7.60 -16.62
CA LEU A 84 13.93 8.52 -15.60
C LEU A 84 15.36 8.15 -15.15
N PRO A 85 16.24 9.14 -14.94
CA PRO A 85 17.50 8.91 -14.25
C PRO A 85 17.24 8.45 -12.81
N PRO A 86 18.18 7.71 -12.18
CA PRO A 86 17.99 7.16 -10.83
C PRO A 86 17.59 8.20 -9.78
N THR A 87 18.13 9.40 -9.88
CA THR A 87 17.84 10.52 -8.96
C THR A 87 16.38 10.96 -9.04
N ASP A 88 15.87 11.12 -10.27
CA ASP A 88 14.48 11.55 -10.50
C ASP A 88 13.49 10.45 -10.14
N ALA A 89 13.85 9.18 -10.40
CA ALA A 89 13.08 8.04 -9.96
C ALA A 89 12.95 8.02 -8.42
N TYR A 90 14.04 8.27 -7.69
CA TYR A 90 14.02 8.37 -6.23
C TYR A 90 13.12 9.52 -5.75
N HIS A 91 13.25 10.71 -6.34
CA HIS A 91 12.39 11.84 -6.00
C HIS A 91 10.91 11.57 -6.24
N LYS A 92 10.58 10.87 -7.32
CA LYS A 92 9.20 10.46 -7.61
C LYS A 92 8.67 9.50 -6.55
N LEU A 93 9.46 8.51 -6.12
CA LEU A 93 9.07 7.60 -5.03
C LEU A 93 8.83 8.36 -3.71
N CYS A 94 9.74 9.27 -3.35
CA CYS A 94 9.59 10.11 -2.17
C CYS A 94 8.34 10.99 -2.24
N SER A 95 8.01 11.53 -3.42
CA SER A 95 6.80 12.33 -3.64
C SER A 95 5.53 11.51 -3.41
N ILE A 96 5.44 10.29 -3.99
CA ILE A 96 4.31 9.38 -3.81
C ILE A 96 4.11 9.04 -2.32
N LEU A 97 5.20 8.74 -1.61
CA LEU A 97 5.14 8.44 -0.17
C LEU A 97 4.73 9.65 0.66
N GLY A 98 5.23 10.83 0.31
CA GLY A 98 4.87 12.10 0.96
C GLY A 98 3.37 12.38 0.81
N GLU A 99 2.83 12.22 -0.39
CA GLU A 99 1.41 12.42 -0.68
C GLU A 99 0.52 11.45 0.11
N MET A 100 0.89 10.16 0.17
CA MET A 100 0.16 9.18 0.96
C MET A 100 0.19 9.48 2.46
N ASN A 101 1.36 9.91 2.98
CA ASN A 101 1.48 10.28 4.39
C ASN A 101 0.60 11.50 4.71
N THR A 102 0.53 12.49 3.82
CA THR A 102 -0.35 13.66 3.96
C THR A 102 -1.81 13.25 4.06
N ILE A 103 -2.28 12.35 3.18
CA ILE A 103 -3.64 11.83 3.20
C ILE A 103 -3.95 11.12 4.53
N LEU A 104 -3.03 10.32 5.04
CA LEU A 104 -3.20 9.60 6.31
C LEU A 104 -3.18 10.55 7.51
N GLU A 105 -2.36 11.61 7.47
CA GLU A 105 -2.33 12.66 8.51
C GLU A 105 -3.64 13.44 8.56
N GLU A 106 -4.22 13.78 7.42
CA GLU A 106 -5.53 14.42 7.31
C GLU A 106 -6.65 13.57 7.92
N CYS A 107 -6.54 12.25 7.83
CA CYS A 107 -7.49 11.31 8.42
C CYS A 107 -7.25 11.05 9.92
N ASN A 108 -6.32 11.74 10.58
CA ASN A 108 -5.89 11.46 11.96
C ASN A 108 -5.52 9.98 12.20
N TYR A 109 -4.98 9.33 11.19
CA TYR A 109 -4.57 7.94 11.31
C TYR A 109 -3.46 7.79 12.36
N PRO A 110 -3.61 6.89 13.37
CA PRO A 110 -2.65 6.79 14.48
C PRO A 110 -1.26 6.42 13.97
N LYS A 111 -0.28 7.25 14.32
CA LYS A 111 1.15 6.99 14.04
C LYS A 111 1.58 5.75 14.82
N ARG A 112 1.44 4.57 14.25
CA ARG A 112 2.06 3.37 14.81
C ARG A 112 3.56 3.47 14.57
N LEU A 113 4.32 3.51 15.66
CA LEU A 113 5.78 3.59 15.69
C LEU A 113 6.40 2.57 14.72
N SER A 114 6.78 3.05 13.55
CA SER A 114 7.69 2.38 12.66
C SER A 114 9.09 2.97 12.90
N PRO A 115 10.16 2.18 12.94
CA PRO A 115 11.53 2.71 13.15
C PRO A 115 12.02 3.63 12.02
N THR A 116 11.27 3.75 10.95
CA THR A 116 11.46 4.73 9.87
C THR A 116 10.39 5.81 10.01
N ASN A 117 10.78 7.07 9.94
CA ASN A 117 9.99 8.29 10.15
C ASN A 117 8.70 8.44 9.29
N GLY A 118 7.91 7.40 9.13
CA GLY A 118 6.68 7.41 8.34
C GLY A 118 5.63 6.44 8.89
N ASN A 119 4.36 6.79 8.69
CA ASN A 119 3.19 6.01 9.10
C ASN A 119 2.97 4.75 8.24
N VAL A 120 3.75 4.56 7.18
CA VAL A 120 3.54 3.54 6.16
C VAL A 120 4.75 2.62 6.09
N ARG A 121 4.52 1.31 6.17
CA ARG A 121 5.55 0.32 5.80
C ARG A 121 5.53 0.17 4.28
N VAL A 122 6.64 0.47 3.65
CA VAL A 122 6.80 0.39 2.20
C VAL A 122 7.57 -0.86 1.83
N PHE A 123 7.01 -1.63 0.92
CA PHE A 123 7.70 -2.73 0.25
C PHE A 123 7.83 -2.39 -1.23
N LEU A 124 9.03 -2.55 -1.76
CA LEU A 124 9.31 -2.38 -3.18
C LEU A 124 9.27 -3.75 -3.84
N LEU A 125 8.37 -3.93 -4.79
CA LEU A 125 8.34 -5.12 -5.64
C LEU A 125 8.76 -4.72 -7.05
N SER A 126 9.86 -5.31 -7.52
CA SER A 126 10.20 -5.35 -8.94
C SER A 126 9.52 -6.59 -9.55
N ASN A 127 8.93 -6.43 -10.71
CA ASN A 127 8.37 -7.54 -11.46
C ASN A 127 9.51 -8.15 -12.29
N GLU A 128 10.21 -9.14 -11.72
CA GLU A 128 11.10 -9.97 -12.52
C GLU A 128 10.24 -10.92 -13.34
N ARG A 129 10.19 -10.70 -14.64
CA ARG A 129 9.75 -11.67 -15.63
C ARG A 129 10.96 -12.25 -16.33
#